data_f10944252a37891901c6647c1dcd09a3
#
_entry.id   f10944252a37891901c6647c1dcd09a3
#
_cell.length_a   1.000
_cell.length_b   1.000
_cell.length_c   1.000
_cell.angle_alpha   90.00
_cell.angle_beta   90.00
_cell.angle_gamma   90.00
#
_symmetry.space_group_name_H-M   'P 1'
#
loop_
_entity.id
_entity.type
_entity.pdbx_description
1 polymer ?
#
loop_
_entity_poly.entity_id
_entity_poly.type
_entity_poly.pdbx_seq_one_letter_code
_entity_poly.pdbx_strand_id
1 'polypeptide(L)'
;MTNIARRQLLQGTAAGAALMTMPSLVFAQSAGVFRIGALNPITGSGSTFGTGMLKMIHAAVEVVNAAGGAGGMKFEVISEDTQTSPQAGVLAAKKLLEVNKVQAVLGTWSSGVSLAVVPLTNDANVILMNTSGAPALSVPPANAKGLSYRFQATNDQFGRAFAEVCVKEGFKRPATMAFNNASGIGNADGFKKAWEGKGGKVVAGVVYEPNQTSYRSELQKVLDAKPDVIVTGSYLQDTTIIMREWYQSGIPAKWILPGWAGNPDLVKAVGASVLEGVISVDSVSNLGADSFRLFDAAYQKAMGKPGSSNVYAAMTWDMVITLALAIEAAGKADTDSIKAKIRAIANPPGEEVFSFEAGKTALKAGKKINYQGASSVLDFDEHGDVTPDFGVSFIETGAINQKYVVKI
;
A
#
# COMPACT_ATOMS: atom_id res chain seq x y z
N MET A 1 58.15 -70.97 31.73
CA MET A 1 59.44 -71.19 31.15
C MET A 1 59.63 -70.26 29.98
N THR A 2 60.58 -69.32 30.16
CA THR A 2 61.52 -68.68 29.23
C THR A 2 60.92 -67.88 28.08
N ASN A 3 60.96 -66.58 28.19
CA ASN A 3 62.13 -65.67 27.95
C ASN A 3 62.48 -65.48 26.46
N ILE A 4 62.68 -64.25 26.12
CA ILE A 4 63.74 -63.50 25.41
C ILE A 4 63.20 -62.99 24.07
N ALA A 5 63.44 -61.82 23.63
CA ALA A 5 64.05 -60.51 23.98
C ALA A 5 63.96 -59.61 22.76
N ARG A 6 63.76 -58.39 23.00
CA ARG A 6 64.48 -57.18 22.56
C ARG A 6 65.28 -57.14 21.25
N ARG A 7 65.10 -56.03 20.57
CA ARG A 7 66.04 -55.25 19.70
C ARG A 7 65.85 -55.46 18.19
N GLN A 8 65.62 -54.49 17.42
CA GLN A 8 66.39 -53.35 16.90
C GLN A 8 65.57 -52.64 15.86
N LEU A 9 65.51 -51.47 15.80
CA LEU A 9 66.29 -50.29 15.34
C LEU A 9 65.66 -49.68 14.09
N LEU A 10 65.32 -48.45 14.31
CA LEU A 10 65.44 -47.31 13.39
C LEU A 10 65.85 -47.61 11.92
N GLN A 11 65.01 -47.27 11.01
CA GLN A 11 65.40 -46.51 9.82
C GLN A 11 64.17 -45.81 9.24
N GLY A 12 64.30 -44.50 9.04
CA GLY A 12 63.25 -43.62 8.60
C GLY A 12 63.02 -43.71 7.10
N THR A 13 61.79 -43.39 6.75
CA THR A 13 61.46 -42.85 5.44
C THR A 13 60.34 -41.81 5.61
N ALA A 14 60.64 -40.59 5.26
CA ALA A 14 59.69 -39.53 5.10
C ALA A 14 58.67 -39.90 4.02
N ALA A 15 57.41 -40.11 4.40
CA ALA A 15 56.30 -40.16 3.45
C ALA A 15 55.44 -38.90 3.66
N GLY A 16 55.45 -38.05 2.64
CA GLY A 16 54.77 -36.76 2.63
C GLY A 16 53.29 -36.90 2.91
N ALA A 17 52.77 -36.11 3.83
CA ALA A 17 51.36 -35.89 4.03
C ALA A 17 50.83 -35.09 2.84
N ALA A 18 50.27 -35.78 1.85
CA ALA A 18 49.42 -35.17 0.87
C ALA A 18 48.11 -34.76 1.58
N LEU A 19 48.01 -33.47 1.97
CA LEU A 19 46.76 -32.85 2.35
C LEU A 19 45.81 -32.93 1.12
N MET A 20 44.98 -33.96 1.06
CA MET A 20 43.79 -33.93 0.21
C MET A 20 42.91 -32.84 0.71
N THR A 21 42.96 -31.65 0.05
CA THR A 21 41.90 -30.67 0.09
C THR A 21 40.65 -31.29 -0.51
N MET A 22 39.82 -31.91 0.33
CA MET A 22 38.45 -32.25 -0.08
C MET A 22 37.78 -30.92 -0.41
N PRO A 23 37.25 -30.74 -1.63
CA PRO A 23 36.37 -29.60 -1.88
C PRO A 23 35.24 -29.72 -0.87
N SER A 24 35.08 -28.72 -0.01
CA SER A 24 33.91 -28.56 0.82
C SER A 24 32.71 -28.57 -0.16
N LEU A 25 31.97 -29.66 -0.17
CA LEU A 25 30.64 -29.71 -0.76
C LEU A 25 29.85 -28.64 0.00
N VAL A 26 29.80 -27.44 -0.56
CA VAL A 26 28.80 -26.46 -0.19
C VAL A 26 27.48 -27.11 -0.56
N PHE A 27 26.86 -27.77 0.43
CA PHE A 27 25.45 -28.10 0.32
C PHE A 27 24.75 -26.80 0.02
N ALA A 28 24.33 -26.62 -1.22
CA ALA A 28 23.37 -25.59 -1.57
C ALA A 28 22.17 -25.83 -0.65
N GLN A 29 22.07 -25.02 0.39
CA GLN A 29 20.94 -25.03 1.29
C GLN A 29 19.73 -24.87 0.37
N SER A 30 18.84 -25.87 0.35
CA SER A 30 17.67 -25.84 -0.52
C SER A 30 16.99 -24.50 -0.27
N ALA A 31 16.96 -23.66 -1.31
CA ALA A 31 16.38 -22.33 -1.22
C ALA A 31 14.95 -22.50 -0.69
N GLY A 32 14.70 -22.04 0.53
CA GLY A 32 13.38 -22.07 1.13
C GLY A 32 12.40 -21.25 0.29
N VAL A 33 11.12 -21.48 0.47
CA VAL A 33 10.06 -20.69 -0.17
C VAL A 33 9.45 -19.77 0.87
N PHE A 34 9.42 -18.47 0.57
CA PHE A 34 8.69 -17.48 1.35
C PHE A 34 7.32 -17.23 0.70
N ARG A 35 6.24 -17.59 1.40
CA ARG A 35 4.88 -17.47 0.89
C ARG A 35 4.26 -16.13 1.25
N ILE A 36 3.80 -15.41 0.22
CA ILE A 36 3.08 -14.14 0.31
C ILE A 36 1.60 -14.38 0.04
N GLY A 37 0.74 -13.96 0.95
CA GLY A 37 -0.69 -13.86 0.74
C GLY A 37 -1.02 -12.55 0.04
N ALA A 38 -1.46 -12.56 -1.21
CA ALA A 38 -1.95 -11.39 -1.91
C ALA A 38 -3.46 -11.27 -1.69
N LEU A 39 -3.87 -10.35 -0.81
CA LEU A 39 -5.26 -10.17 -0.39
C LEU A 39 -5.81 -8.85 -0.95
N ASN A 40 -6.37 -8.89 -2.16
CA ASN A 40 -6.75 -7.70 -2.93
C ASN A 40 -8.24 -7.68 -3.30
N PRO A 41 -8.82 -6.50 -3.58
CA PRO A 41 -10.21 -6.38 -4.01
C PRO A 41 -10.36 -6.70 -5.51
N ILE A 42 -10.34 -7.99 -5.88
CA ILE A 42 -10.47 -8.41 -7.28
C ILE A 42 -11.88 -8.19 -7.79
N THR A 43 -12.87 -8.33 -6.90
CA THR A 43 -14.27 -8.02 -7.16
C THR A 43 -14.80 -6.98 -6.16
N GLY A 44 -16.04 -6.51 -6.37
CA GLY A 44 -16.66 -5.46 -5.56
C GLY A 44 -16.21 -4.05 -5.93
N SER A 45 -16.45 -3.08 -5.04
CA SER A 45 -16.25 -1.65 -5.31
C SER A 45 -14.78 -1.23 -5.55
N GLY A 46 -13.81 -2.04 -5.10
CA GLY A 46 -12.38 -1.81 -5.32
C GLY A 46 -11.81 -2.48 -6.57
N SER A 47 -12.63 -3.19 -7.36
CA SER A 47 -12.17 -4.01 -8.49
C SER A 47 -11.43 -3.23 -9.58
N THR A 48 -11.75 -1.95 -9.75
CA THR A 48 -11.02 -1.05 -10.68
C THR A 48 -9.51 -1.05 -10.41
N PHE A 49 -9.10 -1.18 -9.15
CA PHE A 49 -7.70 -1.13 -8.73
C PHE A 49 -7.11 -2.52 -8.47
N GLY A 50 -7.91 -3.44 -7.93
CA GLY A 50 -7.46 -4.71 -7.37
C GLY A 50 -6.71 -5.62 -8.34
N THR A 51 -7.17 -5.71 -9.60
CA THR A 51 -6.48 -6.51 -10.63
C THR A 51 -5.08 -5.97 -10.91
N GLY A 52 -4.91 -4.63 -11.00
CA GLY A 52 -3.61 -3.99 -11.17
C GLY A 52 -2.69 -4.21 -9.97
N MET A 53 -3.22 -4.09 -8.75
CA MET A 53 -2.51 -4.36 -7.51
C MET A 53 -1.95 -5.79 -7.48
N LEU A 54 -2.80 -6.79 -7.76
CA LEU A 54 -2.39 -8.20 -7.78
C LEU A 54 -1.31 -8.48 -8.83
N LYS A 55 -1.49 -7.96 -10.05
CA LYS A 55 -0.50 -8.13 -11.12
C LYS A 55 0.86 -7.54 -10.75
N MET A 56 0.88 -6.42 -10.03
CA MET A 56 2.15 -5.81 -9.59
C MET A 56 2.81 -6.54 -8.44
N ILE A 57 2.05 -7.19 -7.56
CA ILE A 57 2.63 -8.15 -6.60
C ILE A 57 3.36 -9.27 -7.35
N HIS A 58 2.72 -9.89 -8.34
CA HIS A 58 3.35 -10.95 -9.13
C HIS A 58 4.58 -10.45 -9.89
N ALA A 59 4.49 -9.31 -10.57
CA ALA A 59 5.61 -8.74 -11.34
C ALA A 59 6.82 -8.40 -10.45
N ALA A 60 6.59 -7.83 -9.27
CA ALA A 60 7.65 -7.53 -8.32
C ALA A 60 8.28 -8.81 -7.75
N VAL A 61 7.48 -9.85 -7.48
CA VAL A 61 7.97 -11.16 -7.06
C VAL A 61 8.83 -11.81 -8.16
N GLU A 62 8.45 -11.68 -9.43
CA GLU A 62 9.29 -12.13 -10.56
C GLU A 62 10.65 -11.43 -10.56
N VAL A 63 10.70 -10.11 -10.35
CA VAL A 63 11.95 -9.33 -10.24
C VAL A 63 12.81 -9.84 -9.09
N VAL A 64 12.24 -9.99 -7.89
CA VAL A 64 12.96 -10.52 -6.71
C VAL A 64 13.49 -11.92 -6.99
N ASN A 65 12.66 -12.79 -7.57
CA ASN A 65 13.03 -14.16 -7.89
C ASN A 65 14.11 -14.25 -8.98
N ALA A 66 14.04 -13.40 -10.01
CA ALA A 66 15.06 -13.34 -11.06
C ALA A 66 16.42 -12.94 -10.50
N ALA A 67 16.45 -12.02 -9.52
CA ALA A 67 17.66 -11.60 -8.81
C ALA A 67 18.16 -12.62 -7.75
N GLY A 68 17.65 -13.87 -7.79
CA GLY A 68 18.06 -14.95 -6.90
C GLY A 68 17.28 -15.02 -5.59
N GLY A 69 16.17 -14.30 -5.45
CA GLY A 69 15.35 -14.25 -4.22
C GLY A 69 15.95 -13.34 -3.15
N ALA A 70 15.38 -13.35 -1.96
CA ALA A 70 15.81 -12.56 -0.81
C ALA A 70 16.17 -13.48 0.37
N GLY A 71 17.29 -13.23 1.06
CA GLY A 71 17.76 -14.08 2.16
C GLY A 71 17.94 -15.56 1.77
N GLY A 72 18.24 -15.85 0.50
CA GLY A 72 18.36 -17.22 -0.04
C GLY A 72 17.05 -17.91 -0.34
N MET A 73 15.90 -17.22 -0.26
CA MET A 73 14.57 -17.79 -0.51
C MET A 73 13.94 -17.24 -1.78
N LYS A 74 13.18 -18.07 -2.48
CA LYS A 74 12.28 -17.63 -3.55
C LYS A 74 10.91 -17.28 -2.97
N PHE A 75 10.24 -16.32 -3.58
CA PHE A 75 8.90 -15.89 -3.18
C PHE A 75 7.83 -16.64 -4.01
N GLU A 76 6.78 -17.06 -3.33
CA GLU A 76 5.56 -17.63 -3.89
C GLU A 76 4.37 -16.76 -3.51
N VAL A 77 3.46 -16.52 -4.45
CA VAL A 77 2.25 -15.71 -4.21
C VAL A 77 1.02 -16.59 -4.20
N ILE A 78 0.22 -16.48 -3.15
CA ILE A 78 -1.09 -17.11 -3.03
C ILE A 78 -2.13 -16.00 -2.94
N SER A 79 -3.06 -15.96 -3.90
CA SER A 79 -4.00 -14.85 -4.07
C SER A 79 -5.38 -15.19 -3.54
N GLU A 80 -6.01 -14.23 -2.84
CA GLU A 80 -7.40 -14.31 -2.39
C GLU A 80 -8.10 -12.97 -2.66
N ASP A 81 -9.42 -13.05 -2.89
CA ASP A 81 -10.27 -11.89 -3.16
C ASP A 81 -10.98 -11.40 -1.89
N THR A 82 -10.84 -10.12 -1.57
CA THR A 82 -11.58 -9.50 -0.47
C THR A 82 -13.02 -9.17 -0.82
N GLN A 83 -13.39 -9.17 -2.11
CA GLN A 83 -14.67 -8.69 -2.63
C GLN A 83 -15.03 -7.27 -2.14
N THR A 84 -14.06 -6.51 -1.64
CA THR A 84 -14.24 -5.23 -0.92
C THR A 84 -15.17 -5.34 0.30
N SER A 85 -15.35 -6.55 0.83
CA SER A 85 -16.22 -6.90 1.96
C SER A 85 -15.40 -7.33 3.17
N PRO A 86 -15.62 -6.75 4.37
CA PRO A 86 -14.95 -7.18 5.59
C PRO A 86 -15.14 -8.68 5.89
N GLN A 87 -16.34 -9.21 5.67
CA GLN A 87 -16.67 -10.61 5.92
C GLN A 87 -15.91 -11.54 4.98
N ALA A 88 -15.90 -11.25 3.67
CA ALA A 88 -15.14 -12.00 2.69
C ALA A 88 -13.62 -11.89 2.95
N GLY A 89 -13.14 -10.70 3.31
CA GLY A 89 -11.75 -10.45 3.67
C GLY A 89 -11.28 -11.29 4.87
N VAL A 90 -12.12 -11.42 5.91
CA VAL A 90 -11.82 -12.28 7.08
C VAL A 90 -11.69 -13.75 6.67
N LEU A 91 -12.62 -14.27 5.85
CA LEU A 91 -12.56 -15.67 5.39
C LEU A 91 -11.31 -15.92 4.52
N ALA A 92 -11.02 -15.01 3.60
CA ALA A 92 -9.84 -15.06 2.76
C ALA A 92 -8.53 -14.98 3.57
N ALA A 93 -8.46 -14.07 4.55
CA ALA A 93 -7.30 -13.94 5.44
C ALA A 93 -7.08 -15.22 6.27
N LYS A 94 -8.13 -15.79 6.84
CA LYS A 94 -8.03 -17.07 7.58
C LYS A 94 -7.50 -18.20 6.70
N LYS A 95 -7.98 -18.31 5.46
CA LYS A 95 -7.47 -19.31 4.51
C LYS A 95 -5.97 -19.10 4.24
N LEU A 96 -5.53 -17.87 3.99
CA LEU A 96 -4.12 -17.55 3.79
C LEU A 96 -3.27 -17.91 5.03
N LEU A 97 -3.72 -17.55 6.22
CA LEU A 97 -2.98 -17.73 7.47
C LEU A 97 -3.00 -19.18 7.97
N GLU A 98 -4.18 -19.82 7.98
CA GLU A 98 -4.38 -21.11 8.62
C GLU A 98 -4.13 -22.31 7.69
N VAL A 99 -4.50 -22.19 6.41
CA VAL A 99 -4.38 -23.27 5.42
C VAL A 99 -3.10 -23.10 4.63
N ASN A 100 -2.89 -21.93 4.03
CA ASN A 100 -1.75 -21.71 3.14
C ASN A 100 -0.45 -21.37 3.90
N LYS A 101 -0.56 -21.01 5.20
CA LYS A 101 0.60 -20.70 6.06
C LYS A 101 1.51 -19.63 5.44
N VAL A 102 0.92 -18.54 4.95
CA VAL A 102 1.67 -17.41 4.40
C VAL A 102 2.44 -16.68 5.51
N GLN A 103 3.57 -16.09 5.16
CA GLN A 103 4.50 -15.44 6.08
C GLN A 103 4.38 -13.92 6.06
N ALA A 104 3.71 -13.37 5.05
CA ALA A 104 3.28 -11.97 4.96
C ALA A 104 1.97 -11.88 4.18
N VAL A 105 1.14 -10.86 4.48
CA VAL A 105 -0.07 -10.53 3.72
C VAL A 105 0.11 -9.16 3.10
N LEU A 106 -0.06 -9.06 1.79
CA LEU A 106 0.08 -7.81 1.02
C LEU A 106 -1.25 -7.47 0.34
N GLY A 107 -1.62 -6.18 0.38
CA GLY A 107 -2.86 -5.70 -0.23
C GLY A 107 -3.81 -5.11 0.81
N THR A 108 -5.11 -5.50 0.77
CA THR A 108 -6.21 -4.91 1.57
C THR A 108 -6.37 -3.41 1.29
N TRP A 109 -7.22 -3.11 0.34
CA TRP A 109 -7.45 -1.73 -0.11
C TRP A 109 -8.51 -1.00 0.76
N SER A 110 -9.61 -1.67 1.07
CA SER A 110 -10.70 -1.09 1.86
C SER A 110 -10.35 -1.01 3.35
N SER A 111 -10.54 0.15 3.97
CA SER A 111 -10.31 0.36 5.41
C SER A 111 -11.11 -0.59 6.29
N GLY A 112 -12.37 -0.87 5.93
CA GLY A 112 -13.22 -1.83 6.64
C GLY A 112 -12.68 -3.26 6.57
N VAL A 113 -12.15 -3.67 5.41
CA VAL A 113 -11.49 -4.98 5.25
C VAL A 113 -10.21 -5.04 6.09
N SER A 114 -9.36 -4.03 5.99
CA SER A 114 -8.09 -4.01 6.73
C SER A 114 -8.30 -4.04 8.24
N LEU A 115 -9.25 -3.27 8.77
CA LEU A 115 -9.60 -3.29 10.20
C LEU A 115 -10.07 -4.66 10.68
N ALA A 116 -10.77 -5.42 9.84
CA ALA A 116 -11.21 -6.77 10.15
C ALA A 116 -10.07 -7.82 10.05
N VAL A 117 -9.05 -7.56 9.21
CA VAL A 117 -7.93 -8.48 8.94
C VAL A 117 -6.75 -8.28 9.88
N VAL A 118 -6.44 -7.03 10.28
CA VAL A 118 -5.28 -6.71 11.13
C VAL A 118 -5.22 -7.53 12.42
N PRO A 119 -6.31 -7.74 13.19
CA PRO A 119 -6.25 -8.59 14.37
C PRO A 119 -5.81 -10.03 14.04
N LEU A 120 -6.29 -10.60 12.93
CA LEU A 120 -5.95 -11.96 12.51
C LEU A 120 -4.46 -12.09 12.18
N THR A 121 -3.89 -11.12 11.46
CA THR A 121 -2.46 -11.13 11.13
C THR A 121 -1.59 -10.88 12.38
N ASN A 122 -2.03 -10.01 13.30
CA ASN A 122 -1.37 -9.82 14.59
C ASN A 122 -1.36 -11.11 15.42
N ASP A 123 -2.51 -11.79 15.54
CA ASP A 123 -2.60 -13.05 16.30
C ASP A 123 -1.72 -14.16 15.71
N ALA A 124 -1.71 -14.26 14.38
CA ALA A 124 -0.86 -15.19 13.64
C ALA A 124 0.63 -14.80 13.61
N ASN A 125 1.02 -13.66 14.15
CA ASN A 125 2.37 -13.09 14.08
C ASN A 125 2.87 -12.92 12.63
N VAL A 126 2.01 -12.41 11.74
CA VAL A 126 2.26 -12.21 10.30
C VAL A 126 2.20 -10.72 9.97
N ILE A 127 3.17 -10.22 9.18
CA ILE A 127 3.20 -8.83 8.73
C ILE A 127 2.07 -8.61 7.72
N LEU A 128 1.33 -7.51 7.91
CA LEU A 128 0.37 -6.97 6.95
C LEU A 128 0.92 -5.67 6.35
N MET A 129 1.02 -5.61 5.03
CA MET A 129 1.27 -4.37 4.30
C MET A 129 0.00 -3.99 3.55
N ASN A 130 -0.48 -2.76 3.71
CA ASN A 130 -1.81 -2.36 3.24
C ASN A 130 -1.82 -0.97 2.59
N THR A 131 -2.90 -0.67 1.85
CA THR A 131 -3.15 0.62 1.20
C THR A 131 -4.39 1.32 1.76
N SER A 132 -4.72 1.10 3.03
CA SER A 132 -5.97 1.57 3.64
C SER A 132 -5.77 2.82 4.49
N GLY A 133 -6.73 3.73 4.47
CA GLY A 133 -6.60 5.04 5.11
C GLY A 133 -6.96 5.10 6.60
N ALA A 134 -7.64 4.10 7.19
CA ALA A 134 -8.14 4.21 8.57
C ALA A 134 -6.99 4.36 9.60
N PRO A 135 -6.95 5.45 10.42
CA PRO A 135 -5.86 5.67 11.38
C PRO A 135 -5.73 4.56 12.43
N ALA A 136 -6.84 3.93 12.82
CA ALA A 136 -6.85 2.84 13.78
C ALA A 136 -6.06 1.60 13.36
N LEU A 137 -5.66 1.48 12.08
CA LEU A 137 -4.83 0.38 11.58
C LEU A 137 -3.38 0.43 12.07
N SER A 138 -2.93 1.58 12.56
CA SER A 138 -1.53 1.81 12.92
C SER A 138 -1.30 1.76 14.43
N VAL A 139 -2.38 1.78 15.21
CA VAL A 139 -2.32 1.89 16.68
C VAL A 139 -3.04 0.74 17.40
N PRO A 140 -2.70 0.47 18.67
CA PRO A 140 -3.48 -0.44 19.50
C PRO A 140 -4.95 0.01 19.63
N PRO A 141 -5.92 -0.92 19.77
CA PRO A 141 -5.72 -2.38 19.89
C PRO A 141 -5.52 -3.10 18.54
N ALA A 142 -5.86 -2.50 17.40
CA ALA A 142 -5.82 -3.19 16.11
C ALA A 142 -4.39 -3.65 15.74
N ASN A 143 -3.41 -2.75 15.84
CA ASN A 143 -2.00 -3.06 15.56
C ASN A 143 -1.19 -3.22 16.86
N ALA A 144 -1.65 -4.07 17.77
CA ALA A 144 -1.02 -4.25 19.10
C ALA A 144 0.44 -4.71 19.03
N LYS A 145 0.80 -5.48 17.99
CA LYS A 145 2.18 -5.97 17.80
C LYS A 145 3.01 -5.11 16.85
N GLY A 146 2.46 -4.05 16.26
CA GLY A 146 3.16 -3.20 15.28
C GLY A 146 3.58 -3.98 14.03
N LEU A 147 2.70 -4.83 13.51
CA LEU A 147 2.94 -5.67 12.32
C LEU A 147 2.19 -5.18 11.08
N SER A 148 1.45 -4.07 11.19
CA SER A 148 0.77 -3.43 10.07
C SER A 148 1.59 -2.26 9.55
N TYR A 149 1.88 -2.24 8.25
CA TYR A 149 2.59 -1.16 7.54
C TYR A 149 1.70 -0.63 6.44
N ARG A 150 1.60 0.70 6.36
CA ARG A 150 0.72 1.39 5.41
C ARG A 150 1.54 2.07 4.32
N PHE A 151 1.15 1.84 3.07
CA PHE A 151 1.76 2.45 1.88
C PHE A 151 0.90 3.56 1.28
N GLN A 152 -0.24 3.88 1.90
CA GLN A 152 -1.15 4.96 1.54
C GLN A 152 -1.20 6.01 2.66
N ALA A 153 -1.64 7.22 2.33
CA ALA A 153 -1.97 8.24 3.32
C ALA A 153 -3.09 7.79 4.28
N THR A 154 -3.05 8.28 5.50
CA THR A 154 -4.17 8.14 6.44
C THR A 154 -5.36 9.01 6.04
N ASN A 155 -6.56 8.68 6.53
CA ASN A 155 -7.74 9.52 6.34
C ASN A 155 -7.56 10.93 6.94
N ASP A 156 -6.81 11.05 8.06
CA ASP A 156 -6.46 12.35 8.64
C ASP A 156 -5.56 13.17 7.69
N GLN A 157 -4.63 12.52 6.99
CA GLN A 157 -3.77 13.15 5.99
C GLN A 157 -4.59 13.61 4.78
N PHE A 158 -5.51 12.76 4.27
CA PHE A 158 -6.47 13.18 3.23
C PHE A 158 -7.31 14.36 3.69
N GLY A 159 -7.83 14.32 4.93
CA GLY A 159 -8.59 15.43 5.50
C GLY A 159 -7.82 16.75 5.54
N ARG A 160 -6.54 16.70 5.90
CA ARG A 160 -5.64 17.86 5.84
C ARG A 160 -5.46 18.36 4.41
N ALA A 161 -5.23 17.45 3.45
CA ALA A 161 -5.09 17.81 2.04
C ALA A 161 -6.36 18.48 1.50
N PHE A 162 -7.55 17.94 1.79
CA PHE A 162 -8.82 18.57 1.40
C PHE A 162 -8.99 19.96 2.02
N ALA A 163 -8.58 20.16 3.28
CA ALA A 163 -8.64 21.47 3.94
C ALA A 163 -7.68 22.46 3.28
N GLU A 164 -6.47 22.05 2.90
CA GLU A 164 -5.54 22.91 2.14
C GLU A 164 -6.11 23.29 0.76
N VAL A 165 -6.75 22.35 0.08
CA VAL A 165 -7.46 22.64 -1.18
C VAL A 165 -8.57 23.68 -0.95
N CYS A 166 -9.39 23.52 0.09
CA CYS A 166 -10.42 24.50 0.42
C CYS A 166 -9.83 25.91 0.67
N VAL A 167 -8.70 26.01 1.39
CA VAL A 167 -8.02 27.28 1.60
C VAL A 167 -7.53 27.89 0.28
N LYS A 168 -6.86 27.08 -0.55
CA LYS A 168 -6.25 27.53 -1.80
C LYS A 168 -7.29 27.97 -2.82
N GLU A 169 -8.40 27.24 -2.93
CA GLU A 169 -9.51 27.55 -3.84
C GLU A 169 -10.46 28.64 -3.27
N GLY A 170 -10.23 29.09 -2.03
CA GLY A 170 -11.00 30.17 -1.41
C GLY A 170 -12.37 29.77 -0.88
N PHE A 171 -12.65 28.47 -0.71
CA PHE A 171 -13.91 28.01 -0.12
C PHE A 171 -14.04 28.41 1.33
N LYS A 172 -15.27 28.74 1.77
CA LYS A 172 -15.57 29.24 3.12
C LYS A 172 -16.67 28.46 3.84
N ARG A 173 -17.50 27.74 3.10
CA ARG A 173 -18.70 27.06 3.60
C ARG A 173 -18.72 25.58 3.16
N PRO A 174 -17.68 24.80 3.49
CA PRO A 174 -17.65 23.42 3.10
C PRO A 174 -18.71 22.59 3.85
N ALA A 175 -19.27 21.60 3.16
CA ALA A 175 -20.04 20.52 3.74
C ALA A 175 -19.36 19.17 3.50
N THR A 176 -19.75 18.14 4.24
CA THR A 176 -19.26 16.77 4.03
C THR A 176 -20.41 15.82 3.68
N MET A 177 -20.13 14.86 2.79
CA MET A 177 -21.04 13.77 2.47
C MET A 177 -20.23 12.48 2.41
N ALA A 178 -20.47 11.56 3.36
CA ALA A 178 -19.63 10.38 3.54
C ALA A 178 -20.47 9.11 3.63
N PHE A 179 -20.04 8.04 2.98
CA PHE A 179 -20.69 6.74 3.14
C PHE A 179 -20.31 6.10 4.49
N ASN A 180 -21.26 5.33 5.04
CA ASN A 180 -21.14 4.73 6.38
C ASN A 180 -20.15 3.54 6.38
N ASN A 181 -18.87 3.85 6.29
CA ASN A 181 -17.79 2.92 6.56
C ASN A 181 -16.56 3.64 7.10
N ALA A 182 -15.55 2.87 7.51
CA ALA A 182 -14.35 3.42 8.14
C ALA A 182 -13.57 4.39 7.22
N SER A 183 -13.60 4.22 5.89
CA SER A 183 -12.93 5.12 4.95
C SER A 183 -13.69 6.43 4.79
N GLY A 184 -15.01 6.36 4.55
CA GLY A 184 -15.83 7.55 4.32
C GLY A 184 -15.93 8.43 5.55
N ILE A 185 -16.26 7.84 6.69
CA ILE A 185 -16.33 8.54 7.98
C ILE A 185 -14.96 9.13 8.32
N GLY A 186 -13.89 8.34 8.17
CA GLY A 186 -12.54 8.80 8.47
C GLY A 186 -12.12 10.02 7.65
N ASN A 187 -12.44 10.06 6.35
CA ASN A 187 -12.16 11.24 5.51
C ASN A 187 -12.95 12.47 5.94
N ALA A 188 -14.25 12.32 6.24
CA ALA A 188 -15.09 13.42 6.68
C ALA A 188 -14.64 13.98 8.04
N ASP A 189 -14.30 13.11 8.99
CA ASP A 189 -13.82 13.49 10.31
C ASP A 189 -12.42 14.14 10.23
N GLY A 190 -11.51 13.56 9.45
CA GLY A 190 -10.19 14.12 9.20
C GLY A 190 -10.27 15.50 8.56
N PHE A 191 -11.15 15.69 7.57
CA PHE A 191 -11.41 17.00 6.97
C PHE A 191 -11.98 18.00 7.98
N LYS A 192 -13.02 17.62 8.71
CA LYS A 192 -13.65 18.45 9.72
C LYS A 192 -12.63 18.94 10.75
N LYS A 193 -11.85 18.02 11.31
CA LYS A 193 -10.78 18.32 12.28
C LYS A 193 -9.76 19.30 11.71
N ALA A 194 -9.28 19.08 10.49
CA ALA A 194 -8.31 19.94 9.84
C ALA A 194 -8.88 21.33 9.52
N TRP A 195 -10.12 21.39 9.03
CA TRP A 195 -10.79 22.64 8.68
C TRP A 195 -11.11 23.49 9.92
N GLU A 196 -11.64 22.87 10.98
CA GLU A 196 -11.91 23.55 12.25
C GLU A 196 -10.62 24.03 12.92
N GLY A 197 -9.53 23.27 12.81
CA GLY A 197 -8.19 23.69 13.25
C GLY A 197 -7.65 24.96 12.55
N LYS A 198 -8.18 25.26 11.35
CA LYS A 198 -7.89 26.51 10.61
C LYS A 198 -8.90 27.64 10.91
N GLY A 199 -9.78 27.45 11.89
CA GLY A 199 -10.83 28.40 12.26
C GLY A 199 -12.07 28.37 11.36
N GLY A 200 -12.17 27.38 10.45
CA GLY A 200 -13.33 27.17 9.61
C GLY A 200 -14.47 26.42 10.33
N LYS A 201 -15.62 26.31 9.67
CA LYS A 201 -16.75 25.53 10.14
C LYS A 201 -17.34 24.72 8.99
N VAL A 202 -17.60 23.43 9.21
CA VAL A 202 -18.37 22.58 8.30
C VAL A 202 -19.84 22.92 8.48
N VAL A 203 -20.51 23.37 7.40
CA VAL A 203 -21.89 23.89 7.48
C VAL A 203 -22.95 22.80 7.52
N ALA A 204 -22.64 21.63 6.98
CA ALA A 204 -23.45 20.42 7.07
C ALA A 204 -22.58 19.17 6.96
N GLY A 205 -22.96 18.09 7.61
CA GLY A 205 -22.33 16.78 7.49
C GLY A 205 -23.39 15.70 7.41
N VAL A 206 -23.33 14.86 6.38
CA VAL A 206 -24.25 13.74 6.18
C VAL A 206 -23.47 12.45 6.02
N VAL A 207 -23.84 11.45 6.80
CA VAL A 207 -23.41 10.07 6.62
C VAL A 207 -24.55 9.28 6.03
N TYR A 208 -24.29 8.51 4.98
CA TYR A 208 -25.28 7.72 4.25
C TYR A 208 -24.88 6.25 4.15
N GLU A 209 -25.87 5.36 4.04
CA GLU A 209 -25.60 3.94 3.81
C GLU A 209 -25.17 3.71 2.36
N PRO A 210 -24.09 2.92 2.11
CA PRO A 210 -23.63 2.64 0.75
C PRO A 210 -24.59 1.71 -0.01
N ASN A 211 -24.37 1.62 -1.34
CA ASN A 211 -25.07 0.73 -2.25
C ASN A 211 -26.60 0.99 -2.34
N GLN A 212 -27.02 2.24 -2.15
CA GLN A 212 -28.41 2.65 -2.36
C GLN A 212 -28.67 2.92 -3.85
N THR A 213 -29.93 2.87 -4.24
CA THR A 213 -30.39 3.21 -5.60
C THR A 213 -30.58 4.72 -5.79
N SER A 214 -30.61 5.50 -4.71
CA SER A 214 -30.74 6.97 -4.71
C SER A 214 -30.22 7.56 -3.41
N TYR A 215 -29.65 8.76 -3.51
CA TYR A 215 -29.11 9.58 -2.39
C TYR A 215 -29.76 10.97 -2.33
N ARG A 216 -30.90 11.17 -2.99
CA ARG A 216 -31.56 12.49 -3.10
C ARG A 216 -31.88 13.09 -1.75
N SER A 217 -32.33 12.30 -0.78
CA SER A 217 -32.65 12.76 0.57
C SER A 217 -31.43 13.28 1.30
N GLU A 218 -30.33 12.54 1.24
CA GLU A 218 -29.05 12.89 1.87
C GLU A 218 -28.40 14.09 1.17
N LEU A 219 -28.44 14.11 -0.16
CA LEU A 219 -27.94 15.19 -0.98
C LEU A 219 -28.72 16.49 -0.70
N GLN A 220 -30.04 16.44 -0.61
CA GLN A 220 -30.87 17.61 -0.31
C GLN A 220 -30.51 18.23 1.05
N LYS A 221 -30.32 17.40 2.09
CA LYS A 221 -29.89 17.87 3.42
C LYS A 221 -28.58 18.66 3.38
N VAL A 222 -27.63 18.21 2.54
CA VAL A 222 -26.34 18.91 2.35
C VAL A 222 -26.55 20.23 1.60
N LEU A 223 -27.31 20.20 0.50
CA LEU A 223 -27.55 21.35 -0.37
C LEU A 223 -28.37 22.44 0.31
N ASP A 224 -29.30 22.10 1.22
CA ASP A 224 -30.11 23.06 2.00
C ASP A 224 -29.22 23.97 2.88
N ALA A 225 -28.04 23.50 3.29
CA ALA A 225 -27.07 24.31 4.01
C ALA A 225 -26.33 25.34 3.12
N LYS A 226 -26.58 25.32 1.80
CA LYS A 226 -25.93 26.18 0.79
C LYS A 226 -24.40 26.18 0.92
N PRO A 227 -23.75 25.01 0.82
CA PRO A 227 -22.31 24.93 0.83
C PRO A 227 -21.73 25.53 -0.45
N ASP A 228 -20.52 26.07 -0.39
CA ASP A 228 -19.75 26.44 -1.59
C ASP A 228 -18.94 25.27 -2.16
N VAL A 229 -18.65 24.27 -1.31
CA VAL A 229 -18.03 23.02 -1.71
C VAL A 229 -18.52 21.85 -0.87
N ILE A 230 -18.64 20.67 -1.48
CA ILE A 230 -18.96 19.41 -0.81
C ILE A 230 -17.73 18.51 -0.89
N VAL A 231 -17.20 18.12 0.27
CA VAL A 231 -16.09 17.17 0.39
C VAL A 231 -16.66 15.78 0.64
N THR A 232 -16.28 14.81 -0.18
CA THR A 232 -16.84 13.47 -0.05
C THR A 232 -15.84 12.46 0.52
N GLY A 233 -16.41 11.43 1.19
CA GLY A 233 -15.75 10.16 1.44
C GLY A 233 -16.63 9.06 0.89
N SER A 234 -16.51 8.74 -0.41
CA SER A 234 -17.39 7.78 -1.10
C SER A 234 -16.59 6.90 -2.07
N TYR A 235 -17.21 5.80 -2.54
CA TYR A 235 -16.68 4.97 -3.61
C TYR A 235 -17.34 5.31 -4.95
N LEU A 236 -16.75 4.81 -6.05
CA LEU A 236 -17.15 5.12 -7.42
C LEU A 236 -18.64 4.91 -7.68
N GLN A 237 -19.22 3.81 -7.19
CA GLN A 237 -20.64 3.48 -7.44
C GLN A 237 -21.58 4.53 -6.85
N ASP A 238 -21.41 4.83 -5.56
CA ASP A 238 -22.24 5.81 -4.85
C ASP A 238 -22.02 7.20 -5.43
N THR A 239 -20.74 7.57 -5.67
CA THR A 239 -20.38 8.85 -6.30
C THR A 239 -21.06 9.02 -7.64
N THR A 240 -21.15 7.97 -8.46
CA THR A 240 -21.82 8.01 -9.77
C THR A 240 -23.29 8.40 -9.64
N ILE A 241 -24.01 7.83 -8.67
CA ILE A 241 -25.42 8.14 -8.41
C ILE A 241 -25.54 9.57 -7.87
N ILE A 242 -24.75 9.91 -6.85
CA ILE A 242 -24.77 11.24 -6.20
C ILE A 242 -24.51 12.36 -7.23
N MET A 243 -23.51 12.21 -8.11
CA MET A 243 -23.18 13.23 -9.10
C MET A 243 -24.28 13.41 -10.15
N ARG A 244 -24.94 12.32 -10.58
CA ARG A 244 -26.11 12.40 -11.47
C ARG A 244 -27.28 13.11 -10.81
N GLU A 245 -27.62 12.75 -9.57
CA GLU A 245 -28.72 13.34 -8.81
C GLU A 245 -28.45 14.80 -8.46
N TRP A 246 -27.20 15.14 -8.11
CA TRP A 246 -26.80 16.52 -7.93
C TRP A 246 -27.01 17.36 -9.19
N TYR A 247 -26.53 16.87 -10.34
CA TYR A 247 -26.70 17.58 -11.61
C TYR A 247 -28.17 17.77 -11.97
N GLN A 248 -29.01 16.76 -11.73
CA GLN A 248 -30.45 16.82 -11.94
C GLN A 248 -31.17 17.82 -11.01
N SER A 249 -30.62 18.07 -9.82
CA SER A 249 -31.20 19.06 -8.89
C SER A 249 -31.10 20.51 -9.38
N GLY A 250 -30.15 20.80 -10.27
CA GLY A 250 -29.86 22.13 -10.74
C GLY A 250 -29.27 23.07 -9.69
N ILE A 251 -28.99 22.58 -8.47
CA ILE A 251 -28.43 23.40 -7.39
C ILE A 251 -26.92 23.46 -7.53
N PRO A 252 -26.31 24.65 -7.65
CA PRO A 252 -24.88 24.77 -7.85
C PRO A 252 -24.10 24.40 -6.57
N ALA A 253 -23.05 23.59 -6.70
CA ALA A 253 -22.05 23.33 -5.68
C ALA A 253 -20.72 22.95 -6.36
N LYS A 254 -19.59 23.16 -5.67
CA LYS A 254 -18.31 22.56 -6.06
C LYS A 254 -18.12 21.26 -5.30
N TRP A 255 -17.26 20.40 -5.82
CA TRP A 255 -17.01 19.08 -5.24
C TRP A 255 -15.51 18.81 -5.11
N ILE A 256 -15.13 18.24 -3.98
CA ILE A 256 -13.82 17.64 -3.77
C ILE A 256 -14.04 16.15 -3.53
N LEU A 257 -13.52 15.33 -4.42
CA LEU A 257 -13.60 13.87 -4.39
C LEU A 257 -12.23 13.29 -4.08
N PRO A 258 -12.13 12.18 -3.34
CA PRO A 258 -10.90 11.40 -3.30
C PRO A 258 -10.63 10.74 -4.66
N GLY A 259 -9.36 10.56 -5.02
CA GLY A 259 -8.97 10.06 -6.35
C GLY A 259 -9.55 8.70 -6.73
N TRP A 260 -9.79 7.83 -5.74
CA TRP A 260 -10.45 6.55 -6.02
C TRP A 260 -11.92 6.67 -6.44
N ALA A 261 -12.57 7.79 -6.19
CA ALA A 261 -13.92 8.10 -6.65
C ALA A 261 -13.91 9.07 -7.82
N GLY A 262 -13.05 10.12 -7.77
CA GLY A 262 -12.89 11.14 -8.82
C GLY A 262 -11.89 10.73 -9.91
N ASN A 263 -12.17 9.68 -10.65
CA ASN A 263 -11.27 9.04 -11.61
C ASN A 263 -11.87 8.95 -13.02
N PRO A 264 -11.11 8.47 -14.04
CA PRO A 264 -11.62 8.36 -15.42
C PRO A 264 -12.87 7.49 -15.58
N ASP A 265 -13.08 6.49 -14.70
CA ASP A 265 -14.28 5.65 -14.75
C ASP A 265 -15.53 6.45 -14.33
N LEU A 266 -15.40 7.38 -13.37
CA LEU A 266 -16.48 8.31 -13.03
C LEU A 266 -16.82 9.21 -14.22
N VAL A 267 -15.81 9.77 -14.92
CA VAL A 267 -16.03 10.61 -16.11
C VAL A 267 -16.79 9.82 -17.18
N LYS A 268 -16.39 8.57 -17.41
CA LYS A 268 -17.06 7.68 -18.34
C LYS A 268 -18.51 7.36 -17.93
N ALA A 269 -18.75 7.18 -16.63
CA ALA A 269 -20.06 6.80 -16.11
C ALA A 269 -21.08 7.96 -16.08
N VAL A 270 -20.61 9.17 -15.76
CA VAL A 270 -21.48 10.33 -15.49
C VAL A 270 -21.51 11.31 -16.68
N GLY A 271 -20.40 11.47 -17.38
CA GLY A 271 -20.21 12.40 -18.49
C GLY A 271 -19.43 13.65 -18.10
N ALA A 272 -18.67 14.18 -19.06
CA ALA A 272 -17.77 15.31 -18.86
C ALA A 272 -18.48 16.58 -18.36
N SER A 273 -19.65 16.89 -18.95
CA SER A 273 -20.41 18.10 -18.63
C SER A 273 -20.91 18.14 -17.19
N VAL A 274 -21.22 17.00 -16.60
CA VAL A 274 -21.68 16.90 -15.20
C VAL A 274 -20.51 17.14 -14.23
N LEU A 275 -19.31 16.73 -14.62
CA LEU A 275 -18.14 16.75 -13.74
C LEU A 275 -17.22 17.95 -13.97
N GLU A 276 -17.62 18.89 -14.81
CA GLU A 276 -16.80 20.08 -15.13
C GLU A 276 -16.46 20.88 -13.86
N GLY A 277 -15.17 21.03 -13.58
CA GLY A 277 -14.65 21.73 -12.41
C GLY A 277 -14.70 20.95 -11.09
N VAL A 278 -15.06 19.65 -11.11
CA VAL A 278 -14.92 18.77 -9.95
C VAL A 278 -13.44 18.55 -9.63
N ILE A 279 -13.08 18.63 -8.37
CA ILE A 279 -11.71 18.50 -7.88
C ILE A 279 -11.51 17.05 -7.40
N SER A 280 -10.45 16.40 -7.87
CA SER A 280 -10.00 15.08 -7.43
C SER A 280 -8.67 15.20 -6.70
N VAL A 281 -8.57 14.61 -5.53
CA VAL A 281 -7.36 14.66 -4.68
C VAL A 281 -6.91 13.25 -4.35
N ASP A 282 -5.68 12.90 -4.69
CA ASP A 282 -5.09 11.60 -4.37
C ASP A 282 -3.60 11.73 -4.03
N SER A 283 -3.05 10.72 -3.39
CA SER A 283 -1.60 10.64 -3.20
C SER A 283 -0.87 10.59 -4.55
N VAL A 284 0.30 11.22 -4.61
CA VAL A 284 1.12 11.27 -5.83
C VAL A 284 2.20 10.20 -5.74
N SER A 285 2.30 9.38 -6.79
CA SER A 285 3.43 8.48 -6.96
C SER A 285 4.74 9.25 -7.16
N ASN A 286 5.86 8.59 -6.89
CA ASN A 286 7.20 9.17 -7.01
C ASN A 286 7.66 9.23 -8.48
N LEU A 287 6.93 10.00 -9.30
CA LEU A 287 7.01 10.00 -10.77
C LEU A 287 8.43 10.24 -11.32
N GLY A 288 9.27 10.97 -10.59
CA GLY A 288 10.65 11.29 -11.00
C GLY A 288 11.66 10.20 -10.68
N ALA A 289 11.31 9.21 -9.86
CA ALA A 289 12.25 8.21 -9.40
C ALA A 289 12.43 7.06 -10.40
N ASP A 290 13.62 6.45 -10.39
CA ASP A 290 13.90 5.25 -11.19
C ASP A 290 13.00 4.07 -10.80
N SER A 291 12.65 3.95 -9.52
CA SER A 291 11.68 2.96 -9.03
C SER A 291 10.32 3.10 -9.70
N PHE A 292 9.83 4.33 -9.91
CA PHE A 292 8.59 4.56 -10.65
C PHE A 292 8.71 4.12 -12.10
N ARG A 293 9.83 4.42 -12.77
CA ARG A 293 10.06 3.99 -14.17
C ARG A 293 10.05 2.46 -14.31
N LEU A 294 10.63 1.74 -13.35
CA LEU A 294 10.62 0.27 -13.31
C LEU A 294 9.21 -0.29 -13.12
N PHE A 295 8.48 0.26 -12.17
CA PHE A 295 7.07 -0.07 -11.93
C PHE A 295 6.20 0.24 -13.15
N ASP A 296 6.31 1.46 -13.73
CA ASP A 296 5.49 1.89 -14.87
C ASP A 296 5.69 0.97 -16.07
N ALA A 297 6.93 0.60 -16.39
CA ALA A 297 7.24 -0.35 -17.44
C ALA A 297 6.57 -1.73 -17.20
N ALA A 298 6.63 -2.24 -15.96
CA ALA A 298 5.96 -3.48 -15.60
C ALA A 298 4.43 -3.37 -15.69
N TYR A 299 3.88 -2.26 -15.22
CA TYR A 299 2.44 -2.01 -15.24
C TYR A 299 1.91 -1.86 -16.68
N GLN A 300 2.59 -1.10 -17.52
CA GLN A 300 2.24 -0.97 -18.95
C GLN A 300 2.25 -2.33 -19.65
N LYS A 301 3.27 -3.15 -19.39
CA LYS A 301 3.34 -4.53 -19.93
C LYS A 301 2.17 -5.38 -19.48
N ALA A 302 1.77 -5.30 -18.19
CA ALA A 302 0.74 -6.14 -17.62
C ALA A 302 -0.70 -5.66 -17.89
N MET A 303 -0.90 -4.32 -17.97
CA MET A 303 -2.23 -3.71 -18.00
C MET A 303 -2.52 -2.92 -19.28
N GLY A 304 -1.52 -2.62 -20.11
CA GLY A 304 -1.68 -1.79 -21.32
C GLY A 304 -2.01 -0.32 -21.04
N LYS A 305 -1.72 0.16 -19.82
CA LYS A 305 -2.02 1.52 -19.33
C LYS A 305 -0.80 2.07 -18.59
N PRO A 306 -0.62 3.40 -18.50
CA PRO A 306 0.45 3.97 -17.67
C PRO A 306 0.24 3.66 -16.19
N GLY A 307 1.33 3.46 -15.47
CA GLY A 307 1.33 3.14 -14.03
C GLY A 307 0.70 4.23 -13.17
N SER A 308 0.80 5.50 -13.60
CA SER A 308 0.13 6.63 -12.95
C SER A 308 -1.40 6.52 -12.90
N SER A 309 -1.99 5.60 -13.67
CA SER A 309 -3.44 5.34 -13.64
C SER A 309 -3.89 4.52 -12.43
N ASN A 310 -2.96 3.96 -11.63
CA ASN A 310 -3.29 3.16 -10.46
C ASN A 310 -2.21 3.30 -9.38
N VAL A 311 -2.33 4.27 -8.51
CA VAL A 311 -1.39 4.54 -7.41
C VAL A 311 -1.24 3.35 -6.45
N TYR A 312 -2.31 2.56 -6.25
CA TYR A 312 -2.30 1.38 -5.38
C TYR A 312 -1.47 0.24 -5.96
N ALA A 313 -1.38 0.14 -7.27
CA ALA A 313 -0.52 -0.83 -7.92
C ALA A 313 0.98 -0.50 -7.68
N ALA A 314 1.36 0.79 -7.67
CA ALA A 314 2.70 1.22 -7.27
C ALA A 314 2.98 0.86 -5.80
N MET A 315 2.00 1.05 -4.92
CA MET A 315 2.13 0.66 -3.50
C MET A 315 2.35 -0.85 -3.32
N THR A 316 1.60 -1.68 -4.05
CA THR A 316 1.77 -3.14 -3.94
C THR A 316 3.07 -3.65 -4.55
N TRP A 317 3.60 -2.98 -5.58
CA TRP A 317 4.96 -3.19 -6.08
C TRP A 317 5.98 -2.90 -4.96
N ASP A 318 5.88 -1.75 -4.33
CA ASP A 318 6.79 -1.34 -3.26
C ASP A 318 6.70 -2.24 -2.02
N MET A 319 5.52 -2.77 -1.70
CA MET A 319 5.36 -3.74 -0.59
C MET A 319 6.26 -4.95 -0.79
N VAL A 320 6.30 -5.52 -2.00
CA VAL A 320 7.14 -6.68 -2.32
C VAL A 320 8.62 -6.32 -2.24
N ILE A 321 9.02 -5.18 -2.82
CA ILE A 321 10.43 -4.75 -2.82
C ILE A 321 10.90 -4.45 -1.40
N THR A 322 10.10 -3.71 -0.60
CA THR A 322 10.38 -3.41 0.81
C THR A 322 10.51 -4.69 1.64
N LEU A 323 9.58 -5.63 1.49
CA LEU A 323 9.62 -6.93 2.18
C LEU A 323 10.88 -7.70 1.82
N ALA A 324 11.22 -7.76 0.53
CA ALA A 324 12.40 -8.48 0.03
C ALA A 324 13.71 -7.85 0.54
N LEU A 325 13.82 -6.53 0.52
CA LEU A 325 15.00 -5.81 1.05
C LEU A 325 15.11 -5.98 2.57
N ALA A 326 14.00 -5.99 3.30
CA ALA A 326 14.01 -6.23 4.74
C ALA A 326 14.49 -7.66 5.08
N ILE A 327 14.05 -8.68 4.32
CA ILE A 327 14.51 -10.06 4.45
C ILE A 327 16.01 -10.18 4.11
N GLU A 328 16.47 -9.55 3.02
CA GLU A 328 17.90 -9.55 2.64
C GLU A 328 18.75 -8.88 3.72
N ALA A 329 18.32 -7.74 4.27
CA ALA A 329 19.00 -7.03 5.34
C ALA A 329 18.99 -7.78 6.69
N ALA A 330 17.97 -8.60 6.93
CA ALA A 330 17.87 -9.41 8.15
C ALA A 330 18.67 -10.72 8.04
N GLY A 331 18.88 -11.24 6.83
CA GLY A 331 19.43 -12.59 6.59
C GLY A 331 18.55 -13.71 7.12
N LYS A 332 17.31 -13.40 7.51
CA LYS A 332 16.30 -14.28 8.10
C LYS A 332 14.92 -13.85 7.66
N ALA A 333 13.96 -14.77 7.66
CA ALA A 333 12.59 -14.53 7.22
C ALA A 333 11.54 -14.70 8.33
N ASP A 334 11.94 -14.69 9.57
CA ASP A 334 10.99 -14.62 10.68
C ASP A 334 10.44 -13.19 10.84
N THR A 335 9.23 -13.09 11.36
CA THR A 335 8.48 -11.84 11.48
C THR A 335 9.23 -10.76 12.25
N ASP A 336 9.88 -11.09 13.37
CA ASP A 336 10.57 -10.11 14.21
C ASP A 336 11.82 -9.56 13.52
N SER A 337 12.56 -10.43 12.82
CA SER A 337 13.73 -10.03 12.03
C SER A 337 13.35 -9.12 10.87
N ILE A 338 12.26 -9.42 10.15
CA ILE A 338 11.74 -8.58 9.05
C ILE A 338 11.26 -7.23 9.62
N LYS A 339 10.43 -7.24 10.65
CA LYS A 339 9.91 -6.04 11.33
C LYS A 339 11.03 -5.09 11.73
N ALA A 340 12.11 -5.61 12.33
CA ALA A 340 13.25 -4.82 12.75
C ALA A 340 14.00 -4.13 11.58
N LYS A 341 13.79 -4.59 10.34
CA LYS A 341 14.49 -4.08 9.15
C LYS A 341 13.64 -3.19 8.24
N ILE A 342 12.32 -3.29 8.24
CA ILE A 342 11.47 -2.53 7.30
C ILE A 342 11.82 -1.04 7.34
N ARG A 343 11.80 -0.41 8.52
CA ARG A 343 12.15 1.02 8.66
C ARG A 343 13.63 1.29 8.40
N ALA A 344 14.50 0.36 8.76
CA ALA A 344 15.94 0.53 8.61
C ALA A 344 16.41 0.51 7.15
N ILE A 345 15.64 -0.08 6.23
CA ILE A 345 15.98 -0.14 4.79
C ILE A 345 15.25 0.92 3.97
N ALA A 346 14.19 1.51 4.53
CA ALA A 346 13.34 2.47 3.83
C ALA A 346 13.57 3.91 4.28
N ASN A 347 13.97 4.14 5.54
CA ASN A 347 14.15 5.47 6.08
C ASN A 347 15.64 5.93 6.00
N PRO A 348 15.88 7.26 5.92
CA PRO A 348 17.23 7.80 6.07
C PRO A 348 17.80 7.57 7.50
N PRO A 349 19.14 7.56 7.71
CA PRO A 349 20.14 7.74 6.67
C PRO A 349 20.52 6.43 5.97
N GLY A 350 20.83 6.51 4.67
CA GLY A 350 21.30 5.38 3.87
C GLY A 350 21.61 5.80 2.43
N GLU A 351 22.23 4.91 1.66
CA GLU A 351 22.39 5.09 0.22
C GLU A 351 21.01 4.96 -0.44
N GLU A 352 20.59 5.96 -1.19
CA GLU A 352 19.33 5.88 -1.94
C GLU A 352 19.39 4.78 -2.99
N VAL A 353 18.44 3.86 -2.94
CA VAL A 353 18.31 2.75 -3.89
C VAL A 353 16.90 2.71 -4.44
N PHE A 354 16.77 2.40 -5.72
CA PHE A 354 15.52 2.50 -6.49
C PHE A 354 15.05 1.15 -7.02
N SER A 355 15.75 0.06 -6.71
CA SER A 355 15.39 -1.29 -7.14
C SER A 355 15.84 -2.33 -6.11
N PHE A 356 15.22 -3.52 -6.18
CA PHE A 356 15.65 -4.65 -5.37
C PHE A 356 17.13 -5.03 -5.60
N GLU A 357 17.56 -5.07 -6.87
CA GLU A 357 18.93 -5.47 -7.22
C GLU A 357 19.97 -4.49 -6.68
N ALA A 358 19.72 -3.17 -6.83
CA ALA A 358 20.60 -2.14 -6.28
C ALA A 358 20.69 -2.24 -4.75
N GLY A 359 19.53 -2.34 -4.09
CA GLY A 359 19.47 -2.49 -2.63
C GLY A 359 20.16 -3.75 -2.14
N LYS A 360 19.91 -4.89 -2.77
CA LYS A 360 20.57 -6.16 -2.45
C LYS A 360 22.10 -6.08 -2.60
N THR A 361 22.58 -5.42 -3.66
CA THR A 361 24.02 -5.23 -3.89
C THR A 361 24.64 -4.36 -2.81
N ALA A 362 24.00 -3.25 -2.46
CA ALA A 362 24.47 -2.34 -1.40
C ALA A 362 24.47 -3.04 -0.02
N LEU A 363 23.43 -3.80 0.30
CA LEU A 363 23.35 -4.57 1.55
C LEU A 363 24.45 -5.62 1.65
N LYS A 364 24.73 -6.36 0.56
CA LYS A 364 25.84 -7.32 0.51
C LYS A 364 27.20 -6.68 0.68
N ALA A 365 27.35 -5.41 0.27
CA ALA A 365 28.56 -4.61 0.51
C ALA A 365 28.61 -4.01 1.93
N GLY A 366 27.68 -4.36 2.82
CA GLY A 366 27.63 -3.88 4.20
C GLY A 366 27.14 -2.43 4.35
N LYS A 367 26.54 -1.84 3.30
CA LYS A 367 26.02 -0.47 3.33
C LYS A 367 24.64 -0.42 3.97
N LYS A 368 24.32 0.71 4.60
CA LYS A 368 22.93 1.08 4.91
C LYS A 368 22.26 1.62 3.65
N ILE A 369 21.01 1.27 3.45
CA ILE A 369 20.23 1.74 2.30
C ILE A 369 19.04 2.58 2.76
N ASN A 370 18.51 3.37 1.82
CA ASN A 370 17.27 4.10 1.90
C ASN A 370 16.49 3.82 0.60
N TYR A 371 15.51 2.91 0.64
CA TYR A 371 14.74 2.55 -0.54
C TYR A 371 13.72 3.63 -0.89
N GLN A 372 13.91 4.23 -2.04
CA GLN A 372 13.00 5.20 -2.63
C GLN A 372 11.99 4.48 -3.52
N GLY A 373 10.75 4.35 -3.04
CA GLY A 373 9.72 3.57 -3.70
C GLY A 373 9.12 4.24 -4.94
N ALA A 374 8.36 3.48 -5.70
CA ALA A 374 7.56 3.95 -6.83
C ALA A 374 6.33 4.73 -6.39
N SER A 375 5.72 4.35 -5.27
CA SER A 375 4.52 4.99 -4.72
C SER A 375 4.83 6.26 -3.93
N SER A 376 5.96 6.31 -3.23
CA SER A 376 6.44 7.46 -2.45
C SER A 376 7.90 7.24 -2.04
N VAL A 377 8.48 8.16 -1.27
CA VAL A 377 9.82 7.99 -0.68
C VAL A 377 9.89 6.91 0.39
N LEU A 378 8.74 6.45 0.89
CA LEU A 378 8.59 5.35 1.87
C LEU A 378 9.25 5.58 3.23
N ASP A 379 9.31 6.83 3.70
CA ASP A 379 9.73 7.13 5.06
C ASP A 379 8.62 6.74 6.05
N PHE A 380 8.78 5.60 6.71
CA PHE A 380 7.80 5.12 7.70
C PHE A 380 8.01 5.80 9.05
N ASP A 381 6.93 6.32 9.63
CA ASP A 381 6.91 6.82 11.00
C ASP A 381 6.99 5.70 12.06
N GLU A 382 6.85 6.07 13.35
CA GLU A 382 6.86 5.10 14.46
C GLU A 382 5.70 4.10 14.41
N HIS A 383 4.63 4.43 13.72
CA HIS A 383 3.43 3.59 13.56
C HIS A 383 3.49 2.69 12.31
N GLY A 384 4.48 2.90 11.43
CA GLY A 384 4.59 2.19 10.15
C GLY A 384 3.74 2.82 9.03
N ASP A 385 3.44 4.11 9.13
CA ASP A 385 2.71 4.88 8.14
C ASP A 385 3.65 5.76 7.31
N VAL A 386 3.33 5.95 6.03
CA VAL A 386 4.01 6.91 5.15
C VAL A 386 3.21 8.21 5.04
N THR A 387 3.88 9.31 4.68
CA THR A 387 3.24 10.60 4.41
C THR A 387 3.53 11.02 2.96
N PRO A 388 2.71 10.61 1.98
CA PRO A 388 2.89 11.02 0.59
C PRO A 388 2.41 12.47 0.38
N ASP A 389 2.90 13.08 -0.69
CA ASP A 389 2.32 14.33 -1.23
C ASP A 389 0.97 14.06 -1.89
N PHE A 390 0.13 15.09 -2.06
CA PHE A 390 -1.20 14.99 -2.67
C PHE A 390 -1.29 15.78 -3.97
N GLY A 391 -1.62 15.09 -5.05
CA GLY A 391 -1.97 15.71 -6.33
C GLY A 391 -3.41 16.22 -6.30
N VAL A 392 -3.58 17.46 -6.71
CA VAL A 392 -4.87 18.11 -6.89
C VAL A 392 -5.14 18.27 -8.37
N SER A 393 -6.16 17.58 -8.84
CA SER A 393 -6.57 17.55 -10.24
C SER A 393 -7.96 18.12 -10.40
N PHE A 394 -8.19 18.77 -11.55
CA PHE A 394 -9.51 19.25 -11.92
C PHE A 394 -10.02 18.40 -13.11
N ILE A 395 -11.30 18.06 -13.08
CA ILE A 395 -11.95 17.44 -14.23
C ILE A 395 -12.38 18.57 -15.16
N GLU A 396 -11.75 18.65 -16.33
CA GLU A 396 -11.97 19.70 -17.33
C GLU A 396 -12.12 19.05 -18.70
N THR A 397 -13.21 19.33 -19.38
CA THR A 397 -13.53 18.76 -20.69
C THR A 397 -13.43 17.22 -20.75
N GLY A 398 -13.70 16.57 -19.62
CA GLY A 398 -13.63 15.12 -19.45
C GLY A 398 -12.24 14.54 -19.18
N ALA A 399 -11.20 15.37 -19.10
CA ALA A 399 -9.86 14.96 -18.70
C ALA A 399 -9.60 15.31 -17.22
N ILE A 400 -8.78 14.50 -16.55
CA ILE A 400 -8.34 14.75 -15.17
C ILE A 400 -6.96 15.38 -15.24
N ASN A 401 -6.88 16.68 -14.99
CA ASN A 401 -5.69 17.50 -15.15
C ASN A 401 -5.13 17.88 -13.79
N GLN A 402 -3.97 17.33 -13.42
CA GLN A 402 -3.29 17.75 -12.19
C GLN A 402 -2.82 19.20 -12.34
N LYS A 403 -3.25 20.05 -11.40
CA LYS A 403 -2.93 21.49 -11.39
C LYS A 403 -1.80 21.81 -10.43
N TYR A 404 -1.78 21.18 -9.29
CA TYR A 404 -0.75 21.40 -8.27
C TYR A 404 -0.64 20.24 -7.29
N VAL A 405 0.35 20.31 -6.42
CA VAL A 405 0.59 19.37 -5.33
C VAL A 405 0.41 20.08 -4.00
N VAL A 406 -0.20 19.42 -3.04
CA VAL A 406 -0.30 19.84 -1.65
C VAL A 406 0.63 18.96 -0.82
N LYS A 407 1.44 19.60 0.02
CA LYS A 407 2.26 18.96 1.07
C LYS A 407 1.59 19.19 2.42
N ILE A 408 1.57 18.18 3.30
CA ILE A 408 0.86 18.22 4.57
C ILE A 408 1.76 17.92 5.76
#